data_464dd3d9e9e0abe2fcfa47e745dd814f
#
_entry.id   464dd3d9e9e0abe2fcfa47e745dd814f
#
_cell.length_a   1.000
_cell.length_b   1.000
_cell.length_c   1.000
_cell.angle_alpha   90.00
_cell.angle_beta   90.00
_cell.angle_gamma   90.00
#
_symmetry.space_group_name_H-M   'P 1'
#
loop_
_entity.id
_entity.type
_entity.pdbx_description
1 polymer ?
#
loop_
_entity_poly.entity_id
_entity_poly.type
_entity_poly.pdbx_seq_one_letter_code
_entity_poly.pdbx_strand_id
1 'polypeptide(L)'
;MFENFISLGYYCGVAASMSKLGIRSYSGPFDWYISDFKGVIQCLQNDFYDFLNKKNLRMTDEKNVFEDIKYQFRFNHEIRTDFETDYEMIHRKYLRRIDIFKNHIQRETCFIRAIKNYEEFKYIKNNLESIKEV
;
A
#
# COMPACT_ATOMS: atom_id res chain seq x y z
N MET A 1 5.73 19.46 14.48
CA MET A 1 4.60 19.37 13.52
C MET A 1 4.98 18.48 12.36
N PHE A 2 4.07 17.61 11.94
CA PHE A 2 4.35 16.71 10.82
C PHE A 2 4.44 17.48 9.50
N GLU A 3 5.47 17.19 8.71
CA GLU A 3 5.66 17.80 7.41
C GLU A 3 4.84 17.14 6.31
N ASN A 4 4.49 15.86 6.50
CA ASN A 4 3.65 15.17 5.53
C ASN A 4 2.82 14.07 6.19
N PHE A 5 1.74 13.69 5.49
CA PHE A 5 0.80 12.64 5.90
C PHE A 5 0.76 11.59 4.81
N ILE A 6 0.96 10.33 5.20
CA ILE A 6 1.06 9.22 4.26
C ILE A 6 0.08 8.12 4.63
N SER A 7 -0.70 7.66 3.65
CA SER A 7 -1.60 6.54 3.82
C SER A 7 -0.81 5.23 3.85
N LEU A 8 -1.05 4.41 4.86
CA LEU A 8 -0.66 3.00 4.90
C LEU A 8 -1.83 2.07 4.52
N GLY A 9 -2.93 2.65 4.07
CA GLY A 9 -4.02 1.91 3.44
C GLY A 9 -4.97 1.20 4.39
N TYR A 10 -5.24 0.04 4.12
CA TYR A 10 -6.24 -0.97 4.24
C TYR A 10 -7.10 -1.02 2.96
N TYR A 11 -7.65 0.10 2.53
CA TYR A 11 -8.45 0.23 1.31
C TYR A 11 -8.39 1.69 0.81
N CYS A 12 -8.96 1.95 -0.35
CA CYS A 12 -8.88 3.27 -1.01
C CYS A 12 -9.51 4.43 -0.21
N GLY A 13 -10.37 4.12 0.76
CA GLY A 13 -11.06 5.15 1.56
C GLY A 13 -10.12 6.03 2.38
N VAL A 14 -8.96 5.52 2.80
CA VAL A 14 -7.98 6.33 3.55
C VAL A 14 -7.45 7.46 2.68
N ALA A 15 -6.94 7.13 1.49
CA ALA A 15 -6.43 8.13 0.56
C ALA A 15 -7.53 9.12 0.12
N ALA A 16 -8.74 8.62 -0.13
CA ALA A 16 -9.87 9.45 -0.50
C ALA A 16 -10.23 10.45 0.62
N SER A 17 -10.23 10.00 1.87
CA SER A 17 -10.50 10.86 3.03
C SER A 17 -9.40 11.91 3.21
N MET A 18 -8.15 11.51 3.06
CA MET A 18 -7.02 12.44 3.12
C MET A 18 -7.10 13.52 2.04
N SER A 19 -7.54 13.15 0.83
CA SER A 19 -7.75 14.10 -0.27
C SER A 19 -8.85 15.11 0.08
N LYS A 20 -9.96 14.65 0.65
CA LYS A 20 -11.05 15.53 1.10
C LYS A 20 -10.61 16.51 2.19
N LEU A 21 -9.71 16.08 3.06
CA LEU A 21 -9.17 16.93 4.12
C LEU A 21 -8.03 17.84 3.65
N GLY A 22 -7.61 17.71 2.40
CA GLY A 22 -6.53 18.54 1.85
C GLY A 22 -5.14 18.22 2.38
N ILE A 23 -4.94 17.06 3.00
CA ILE A 23 -3.65 16.66 3.57
C ILE A 23 -2.88 15.65 2.72
N ARG A 24 -3.47 15.18 1.63
CA ARG A 24 -2.80 14.25 0.71
C ARG A 24 -2.09 15.03 -0.38
N SER A 25 -0.77 14.87 -0.48
CA SER A 25 0.05 15.62 -1.43
C SER A 25 0.50 14.81 -2.64
N TYR A 26 0.41 13.48 -2.60
CA TYR A 26 0.83 12.61 -3.70
C TYR A 26 0.15 11.24 -3.61
N SER A 27 0.26 10.46 -4.68
CA SER A 27 -0.23 9.07 -4.68
C SER A 27 0.83 8.13 -4.14
N GLY A 28 0.54 7.51 -2.99
CA GLY A 28 1.45 6.58 -2.34
C GLY A 28 1.26 5.14 -2.79
N PRO A 29 2.19 4.25 -2.40
CA PRO A 29 2.14 2.85 -2.81
C PRO A 29 1.04 2.02 -2.14
N PHE A 30 0.40 2.53 -1.09
CA PHE A 30 -0.64 1.79 -0.36
C PHE A 30 -2.04 2.39 -0.50
N ASP A 31 -2.24 3.35 -1.40
CA ASP A 31 -3.47 4.14 -1.46
C ASP A 31 -4.69 3.40 -2.02
N TRP A 32 -4.50 2.55 -3.02
CA TRP A 32 -5.60 2.16 -3.91
C TRP A 32 -5.90 0.67 -3.96
N TYR A 33 -5.45 -0.09 -2.99
CA TYR A 33 -5.75 -1.52 -2.92
C TYR A 33 -6.01 -1.98 -1.48
N ILE A 34 -6.53 -3.20 -1.35
CA ILE A 34 -6.80 -3.78 -0.04
C ILE A 34 -5.53 -4.44 0.48
N SER A 35 -5.12 -4.07 1.69
CA SER A 35 -3.90 -4.58 2.30
C SER A 35 -4.14 -5.08 3.71
N ASP A 36 -3.47 -6.19 4.06
CA ASP A 36 -3.31 -6.61 5.44
C ASP A 36 -2.10 -5.86 6.03
N PHE A 37 -2.20 -5.39 7.27
CA PHE A 37 -1.14 -4.59 7.86
C PHE A 37 0.17 -5.38 8.04
N LYS A 38 0.09 -6.68 8.29
CA LYS A 38 1.28 -7.54 8.33
C LYS A 38 2.03 -7.51 6.99
N GLY A 39 1.29 -7.53 5.89
CA GLY A 39 1.87 -7.41 4.55
C GLY A 39 2.51 -6.06 4.32
N VAL A 40 1.90 -4.97 4.80
CA VAL A 40 2.48 -3.63 4.72
C VAL A 40 3.81 -3.58 5.46
N ILE A 41 3.86 -4.06 6.70
CA ILE A 41 5.10 -4.08 7.49
C ILE A 41 6.17 -4.95 6.84
N GLN A 42 5.82 -6.13 6.36
CA GLN A 42 6.75 -7.01 5.65
C GLN A 42 7.33 -6.31 4.42
N CYS A 43 6.47 -5.64 3.66
CA CYS A 43 6.86 -4.90 2.47
C CYS A 43 7.85 -3.78 2.80
N LEU A 44 7.59 -3.01 3.85
CA LEU A 44 8.48 -1.95 4.31
C LEU A 44 9.82 -2.50 4.83
N GLN A 45 9.79 -3.57 5.62
CA GLN A 45 11.01 -4.21 6.14
C GLN A 45 11.88 -4.79 5.03
N ASN A 46 11.27 -5.27 3.96
CA ASN A 46 11.97 -5.82 2.79
C ASN A 46 12.34 -4.75 1.75
N ASP A 47 12.11 -3.48 2.04
CA ASP A 47 12.34 -2.38 1.10
C ASP A 47 11.63 -2.59 -0.25
N PHE A 48 10.39 -3.04 -0.20
CA PHE A 48 9.55 -3.35 -1.37
C PHE A 48 10.15 -4.42 -2.29
N TYR A 49 11.03 -5.26 -1.78
CA TYR A 49 11.62 -6.34 -2.57
C TYR A 49 10.53 -7.22 -3.18
N ASP A 50 10.64 -7.48 -4.46
CA ASP A 50 9.69 -8.28 -5.24
C ASP A 50 8.24 -7.76 -5.23
N PHE A 51 8.01 -6.49 -4.86
CA PHE A 51 6.68 -5.89 -4.92
C PHE A 51 6.18 -5.90 -6.36
N LEU A 52 4.97 -6.46 -6.56
CA LEU A 52 4.36 -6.64 -7.89
C LEU A 52 5.22 -7.44 -8.86
N ASN A 53 6.12 -8.28 -8.37
CA ASN A 53 6.80 -9.23 -9.25
C ASN A 53 5.78 -10.21 -9.80
N LYS A 54 5.75 -10.37 -11.12
CA LYS A 54 4.75 -11.17 -11.83
C LYS A 54 4.63 -12.60 -11.29
N LYS A 55 5.73 -13.20 -10.83
CA LYS A 55 5.73 -14.56 -10.23
C LYS A 55 4.89 -14.67 -8.96
N ASN A 56 4.64 -13.55 -8.25
CA ASN A 56 3.88 -13.52 -7.01
C ASN A 56 2.42 -13.11 -7.24
N LEU A 57 2.03 -12.83 -8.47
CA LEU A 57 0.69 -12.34 -8.81
C LEU A 57 -0.19 -13.47 -9.35
N ARG A 58 -1.46 -13.45 -8.95
CA ARG A 58 -2.44 -14.36 -9.52
C ARG A 58 -3.79 -13.67 -9.68
N MET A 59 -4.51 -14.06 -10.72
CA MET A 59 -5.88 -13.60 -10.91
C MET A 59 -6.81 -14.28 -9.91
N THR A 60 -7.83 -13.55 -9.46
CA THR A 60 -8.90 -14.07 -8.61
C THR A 60 -10.10 -14.48 -9.44
N ASP A 61 -11.15 -15.00 -8.79
CA ASP A 61 -12.43 -15.31 -9.44
C ASP A 61 -13.20 -14.07 -9.85
N GLU A 62 -12.88 -12.92 -9.27
CA GLU A 62 -13.49 -11.65 -9.66
C GLU A 62 -12.80 -11.10 -10.90
N LYS A 63 -13.60 -10.55 -11.82
CA LYS A 63 -13.08 -9.95 -13.06
C LYS A 63 -12.17 -8.77 -12.73
N ASN A 64 -11.00 -8.74 -13.36
CA ASN A 64 -10.02 -7.66 -13.25
C ASN A 64 -9.51 -7.41 -11.83
N VAL A 65 -9.54 -8.43 -10.99
CA VAL A 65 -8.99 -8.38 -9.64
C VAL A 65 -7.86 -9.40 -9.52
N PHE A 66 -6.69 -8.94 -9.09
CA PHE A 66 -5.55 -9.80 -8.86
C PHE A 66 -4.98 -9.61 -7.45
N GLU A 67 -4.21 -10.58 -7.00
CA GLU A 67 -3.57 -10.58 -5.68
C GLU A 67 -2.06 -10.72 -5.81
N ASP A 68 -1.33 -10.00 -4.97
CA ASP A 68 0.08 -10.27 -4.69
C ASP A 68 0.11 -11.23 -3.49
N ILE A 69 0.47 -12.49 -3.74
CA ILE A 69 0.44 -13.53 -2.71
C ILE A 69 1.59 -13.42 -1.72
N LYS A 70 2.66 -12.72 -2.07
CA LYS A 70 3.79 -12.51 -1.18
C LYS A 70 3.43 -11.58 -0.02
N TYR A 71 2.75 -10.47 -0.33
CA TYR A 71 2.38 -9.46 0.67
C TYR A 71 0.91 -9.49 1.05
N GLN A 72 0.12 -10.34 0.42
CA GLN A 72 -1.33 -10.44 0.63
C GLN A 72 -2.06 -9.13 0.34
N PHE A 73 -1.73 -8.53 -0.80
CA PHE A 73 -2.39 -7.33 -1.32
C PHE A 73 -3.38 -7.70 -2.41
N ARG A 74 -4.54 -7.03 -2.42
CA ARG A 74 -5.60 -7.30 -3.39
C ARG A 74 -5.91 -6.03 -4.18
N PHE A 75 -5.73 -6.11 -5.50
CA PHE A 75 -5.83 -4.98 -6.42
C PHE A 75 -7.12 -5.05 -7.20
N ASN A 76 -8.06 -4.12 -6.93
CA ASN A 76 -9.40 -4.09 -7.50
C ASN A 76 -9.57 -3.04 -8.59
N HIS A 77 -8.65 -2.09 -8.73
CA HIS A 77 -8.87 -0.88 -9.53
C HIS A 77 -7.82 -0.64 -10.60
N GLU A 78 -6.89 -1.59 -10.80
CA GLU A 78 -5.73 -1.34 -11.62
C GLU A 78 -5.89 -1.80 -13.07
N ILE A 79 -6.64 -2.88 -13.30
CA ILE A 79 -6.81 -3.46 -14.63
C ILE A 79 -7.92 -2.72 -15.38
N ARG A 80 -7.58 -2.19 -16.55
CA ARG A 80 -8.53 -1.51 -17.44
C ARG A 80 -8.92 -2.39 -18.63
N THR A 81 -7.97 -3.07 -19.24
CA THR A 81 -8.17 -3.96 -20.39
C THR A 81 -8.12 -5.42 -19.93
N ASP A 82 -6.93 -5.92 -19.66
CA ASP A 82 -6.69 -7.23 -19.07
C ASP A 82 -5.32 -7.22 -18.37
N PHE A 83 -5.06 -8.22 -17.55
CA PHE A 83 -3.85 -8.28 -16.74
C PHE A 83 -2.58 -8.27 -17.59
N GLU A 84 -2.52 -9.10 -18.63
CA GLU A 84 -1.31 -9.21 -19.45
C GLU A 84 -0.99 -7.91 -20.18
N THR A 85 -2.00 -7.23 -20.68
CA THR A 85 -1.84 -5.95 -21.37
C THR A 85 -1.41 -4.84 -20.44
N ASP A 86 -1.99 -4.78 -19.24
CA ASP A 86 -1.85 -3.65 -18.33
C ASP A 86 -0.71 -3.80 -17.33
N TYR A 87 -0.16 -5.00 -17.15
CA TYR A 87 0.81 -5.32 -16.09
C TYR A 87 2.02 -4.37 -16.10
N GLU A 88 2.66 -4.15 -17.23
CA GLU A 88 3.85 -3.31 -17.30
C GLU A 88 3.58 -1.86 -16.87
N MET A 89 2.43 -1.33 -17.27
CA MET A 89 2.01 0.03 -16.88
C MET A 89 1.75 0.11 -15.39
N ILE A 90 1.07 -0.89 -14.83
CA ILE A 90 0.78 -0.98 -13.39
C ILE A 90 2.10 -1.05 -12.60
N HIS A 91 3.01 -1.92 -13.01
CA HIS A 91 4.29 -2.12 -12.34
C HIS A 91 5.11 -0.82 -12.31
N ARG A 92 5.25 -0.14 -13.45
CA ARG A 92 5.97 1.14 -13.54
C ARG A 92 5.34 2.22 -12.66
N LYS A 93 4.01 2.28 -12.65
CA LYS A 93 3.28 3.24 -11.82
C LYS A 93 3.62 3.06 -10.35
N TYR A 94 3.62 1.83 -9.86
CA TYR A 94 3.94 1.55 -8.47
C TYR A 94 5.41 1.75 -8.14
N LEU A 95 6.33 1.42 -9.02
CA LEU A 95 7.74 1.73 -8.82
C LEU A 95 7.97 3.23 -8.63
N ARG A 96 7.29 4.06 -9.43
CA ARG A 96 7.35 5.52 -9.28
C ARG A 96 6.78 5.98 -7.94
N ARG A 97 5.65 5.41 -7.52
CA ARG A 97 5.03 5.73 -6.22
C ARG A 97 5.92 5.33 -5.05
N ILE A 98 6.62 4.22 -5.15
CA ILE A 98 7.57 3.76 -4.14
C ILE A 98 8.75 4.74 -4.03
N ASP A 99 9.31 5.20 -5.14
CA ASP A 99 10.40 6.18 -5.12
C ASP A 99 9.97 7.49 -4.45
N ILE A 100 8.79 7.98 -4.78
CA ILE A 100 8.23 9.19 -4.15
C ILE A 100 8.02 8.95 -2.66
N PHE A 101 7.47 7.80 -2.27
CA PHE A 101 7.28 7.43 -0.88
C PHE A 101 8.60 7.44 -0.11
N LYS A 102 9.64 6.81 -0.64
CA LYS A 102 10.96 6.76 0.00
C LYS A 102 11.56 8.15 0.22
N ASN A 103 11.32 9.07 -0.70
CA ASN A 103 11.76 10.46 -0.55
C ASN A 103 10.97 11.19 0.55
N HIS A 104 9.66 10.98 0.60
CA HIS A 104 8.81 11.67 1.58
C HIS A 104 9.05 11.20 3.00
N ILE A 105 9.33 9.93 3.23
CA ILE A 105 9.56 9.40 4.59
C ILE A 105 10.87 9.86 5.23
N GLN A 106 11.71 10.59 4.49
CA GLN A 106 12.90 11.23 5.07
C GLN A 106 12.55 12.43 5.96
N ARG A 107 11.30 12.89 5.92
CA ARG A 107 10.80 14.00 6.72
C ARG A 107 9.91 13.51 7.85
N GLU A 108 9.57 14.39 8.79
CA GLU A 108 8.59 14.06 9.81
C GLU A 108 7.26 13.67 9.16
N THR A 109 6.87 12.41 9.32
CA THR A 109 5.74 11.82 8.65
C THR A 109 4.73 11.27 9.65
N CYS A 110 3.46 11.61 9.44
CA CYS A 110 2.35 10.97 10.12
C CYS A 110 1.76 9.89 9.19
N PHE A 111 1.84 8.64 9.59
CA PHE A 111 1.24 7.53 8.85
C PHE A 111 -0.20 7.33 9.31
N ILE A 112 -1.10 7.16 8.34
CA ILE A 112 -2.53 6.98 8.58
C ILE A 112 -2.94 5.62 8.03
N ARG A 113 -3.58 4.81 8.86
CA ARG A 113 -4.08 3.48 8.50
C ARG A 113 -5.50 3.29 8.99
N ALA A 114 -6.38 2.78 8.13
CA ALA A 114 -7.67 2.25 8.57
C ALA A 114 -7.46 0.83 9.12
N ILE A 115 -7.99 0.56 10.29
CA ILE A 115 -7.86 -0.74 10.95
C ILE A 115 -8.86 -1.72 10.34
N LYS A 116 -8.37 -2.86 9.89
CA LYS A 116 -9.20 -3.90 9.25
C LYS A 116 -10.17 -4.54 10.25
N ASN A 117 -9.67 -4.89 11.44
CA ASN A 117 -10.44 -5.53 12.51
C ASN A 117 -9.70 -5.41 13.84
N TYR A 118 -10.30 -5.97 14.90
CA TYR A 118 -9.74 -5.90 16.25
C TYR A 118 -8.40 -6.65 16.36
N GLU A 119 -8.23 -7.74 15.65
CA GLU A 119 -6.97 -8.50 15.64
C GLU A 119 -5.82 -7.69 15.05
N GLU A 120 -6.09 -6.95 13.97
CA GLU A 120 -5.09 -6.03 13.40
C GLU A 120 -4.74 -4.92 14.38
N PHE A 121 -5.73 -4.37 15.08
CA PHE A 121 -5.49 -3.36 16.11
C PHE A 121 -4.55 -3.89 17.20
N LYS A 122 -4.79 -5.09 17.71
CA LYS A 122 -3.93 -5.73 18.70
C LYS A 122 -2.50 -5.93 18.16
N TYR A 123 -2.40 -6.39 16.93
CA TYR A 123 -1.09 -6.59 16.29
C TYR A 123 -0.29 -5.29 16.22
N ILE A 124 -0.92 -4.21 15.77
CA ILE A 124 -0.27 -2.89 15.68
C ILE A 124 0.17 -2.44 17.08
N LYS A 125 -0.73 -2.50 18.04
CA LYS A 125 -0.47 -2.08 19.42
C LYS A 125 0.73 -2.82 20.03
N ASN A 126 0.80 -4.14 19.79
CA ASN A 126 1.84 -5.00 20.39
C ASN A 126 3.18 -4.91 19.66
N ASN A 127 3.23 -4.29 18.47
CA ASN A 127 4.43 -4.22 17.63
C ASN A 127 4.83 -2.78 17.29
N LEU A 128 4.38 -1.79 18.05
CA LEU A 128 4.64 -0.38 17.77
C LEU A 128 6.13 -0.05 17.65
N GLU A 129 6.97 -0.60 18.51
CA GLU A 129 8.40 -0.33 18.47
C GLU A 129 9.04 -0.88 17.17
N SER A 130 8.71 -2.11 16.79
CA SER A 130 9.18 -2.70 15.53
C SER A 130 8.72 -1.90 14.31
N ILE A 131 7.51 -1.33 14.37
CA ILE A 131 6.96 -0.50 13.29
C ILE A 131 7.74 0.80 13.15
N LYS A 132 8.16 1.40 14.27
CA LYS A 132 8.95 2.65 14.25
C LYS A 132 10.33 2.48 13.63
N GLU A 133 10.86 1.28 13.61
CA GLU A 133 12.18 0.96 13.08
C GLU A 133 12.18 0.71 11.56
N VAL A 134 11.03 0.70 10.94
CA VAL A 134 10.87 0.39 9.51
C VAL A 134 11.22 1.57 8.61
#